data_aa512dcf39f1ed091dd36972e0cbe61e
#
_entry.id   aa512dcf39f1ed091dd36972e0cbe61e
#
_cell.length_a   1.000
_cell.length_b   1.000
_cell.length_c   1.000
_cell.angle_alpha   90.00
_cell.angle_beta   90.00
_cell.angle_gamma   90.00
#
_symmetry.space_group_name_H-M   'P 1'
#
loop_
_entity.id
_entity.type
_entity.pdbx_description
1 polymer ?
#
loop_
_entity_poly.entity_id
_entity_poly.type
_entity_poly.pdbx_seq_one_letter_code
_entity_poly.pdbx_strand_id
1 'polypeptide(L)'
;MIELGLRNDVYRRPLMTALDRLGLREGWRFADVGAGGGDVSGALAEIVGRDGRVYAIDSDPAARDQVAELAAASAQVVAITQAGEDLLLPEPVDLAFCRFLLLHVHDPLVVLTRMGGAVRPRGWVVVQEPITTAGRVGGVAMSMPEARHPDVGALLPSLARHAGLAVVAAWAEAPAGAGPGPVAEYLAHLTGVDPGDDPVVLPPLVTVVARRPD
;
A
#
# COMPACT_ATOMS: atom_id res chain seq x y z
N MET A 1 -2.64 4.39 16.22
CA MET A 1 -1.69 5.48 15.94
C MET A 1 -0.23 5.02 15.90
N ILE A 2 0.32 4.35 16.92
CA ILE A 2 1.72 3.87 16.95
C ILE A 2 2.01 2.84 15.83
N GLU A 3 1.06 1.97 15.53
CA GLU A 3 1.20 0.91 14.53
C GLU A 3 1.45 1.44 13.10
N LEU A 4 0.73 2.47 12.72
CA LEU A 4 0.85 3.04 11.37
C LEU A 4 2.19 3.76 11.21
N GLY A 5 2.67 4.45 12.25
CA GLY A 5 4.01 5.04 12.28
C GLY A 5 5.11 3.98 12.10
N LEU A 6 5.08 2.91 12.88
CA LEU A 6 6.05 1.80 12.80
C LEU A 6 6.05 1.12 11.43
N ARG A 7 4.86 0.87 10.85
CA ARG A 7 4.75 0.31 9.50
C ARG A 7 5.41 1.20 8.45
N ASN A 8 5.23 2.51 8.54
CA ASN A 8 5.86 3.45 7.64
C ASN A 8 7.38 3.51 7.82
N ASP A 9 7.88 3.43 9.04
CA ASP A 9 9.33 3.40 9.28
C ASP A 9 9.97 2.17 8.62
N VAL A 10 9.31 1.02 8.72
CA VAL A 10 9.80 -0.24 8.15
C VAL A 10 9.63 -0.28 6.62
N TYR A 11 8.50 0.18 6.07
CA TYR A 11 8.14 0.04 4.66
C TYR A 11 8.21 1.36 3.86
N ARG A 12 8.78 2.43 4.43
CA ARG A 12 8.95 3.72 3.74
C ARG A 12 9.81 3.58 2.49
N ARG A 13 10.91 2.83 2.59
CA ARG A 13 11.85 2.66 1.47
C ARG A 13 11.18 2.03 0.24
N PRO A 14 10.46 0.90 0.33
CA PRO A 14 9.71 0.36 -0.80
C PRO A 14 8.74 1.36 -1.45
N LEU A 15 8.04 2.16 -0.64
CA LEU A 15 7.15 3.21 -1.15
C LEU A 15 7.94 4.26 -1.93
N MET A 16 8.97 4.86 -1.32
CA MET A 16 9.76 5.92 -1.96
C MET A 16 10.44 5.42 -3.23
N THR A 17 10.98 4.18 -3.24
CA THR A 17 11.58 3.57 -4.44
C THR A 17 10.57 3.47 -5.59
N ALA A 18 9.31 3.13 -5.28
CA ALA A 18 8.26 3.07 -6.30
C ALA A 18 7.92 4.47 -6.83
N LEU A 19 7.75 5.44 -5.93
CA LEU A 19 7.38 6.81 -6.29
C LEU A 19 8.48 7.52 -7.10
N ASP A 20 9.74 7.37 -6.72
CA ASP A 20 10.89 7.95 -7.44
C ASP A 20 10.97 7.47 -8.89
N ARG A 21 10.66 6.19 -9.15
CA ARG A 21 10.64 5.62 -10.51
C ARG A 21 9.58 6.23 -11.41
N LEU A 22 8.51 6.80 -10.84
CA LEU A 22 7.40 7.38 -11.60
C LEU A 22 7.67 8.82 -12.01
N GLY A 23 8.66 9.49 -11.43
CA GLY A 23 8.93 10.90 -11.67
C GLY A 23 7.74 11.77 -11.27
N LEU A 24 7.27 11.60 -10.03
CA LEU A 24 6.14 12.31 -9.48
C LEU A 24 6.29 13.83 -9.62
N ARG A 25 5.17 14.52 -9.75
CA ARG A 25 5.14 15.98 -9.94
C ARG A 25 4.08 16.62 -9.08
N GLU A 26 4.31 17.86 -8.71
CA GLU A 26 3.26 18.73 -8.18
C GLU A 26 2.06 18.76 -9.13
N GLY A 27 0.87 18.91 -8.58
CA GLY A 27 -0.38 18.93 -9.32
C GLY A 27 -0.96 17.56 -9.69
N TRP A 28 -0.25 16.45 -9.41
CA TRP A 28 -0.80 15.12 -9.66
C TRP A 28 -1.99 14.80 -8.75
N ARG A 29 -2.89 13.96 -9.28
CA ARG A 29 -3.99 13.36 -8.53
C ARG A 29 -3.69 11.92 -8.20
N PHE A 30 -3.84 11.56 -6.93
CA PHE A 30 -3.62 10.21 -6.42
C PHE A 30 -4.88 9.61 -5.85
N ALA A 31 -4.99 8.28 -5.96
CA ALA A 31 -5.91 7.46 -5.18
C ALA A 31 -5.10 6.52 -4.30
N ASP A 32 -5.23 6.66 -2.99
CA ASP A 32 -4.69 5.76 -1.98
C ASP A 32 -5.82 4.81 -1.56
N VAL A 33 -5.81 3.59 -2.11
CA VAL A 33 -6.89 2.60 -1.95
C VAL A 33 -6.54 1.65 -0.81
N GLY A 34 -7.37 1.61 0.21
CA GLY A 34 -7.05 1.01 1.50
C GLY A 34 -6.13 1.90 2.32
N ALA A 35 -6.49 3.19 2.43
CA ALA A 35 -5.66 4.22 3.05
C ALA A 35 -5.36 3.98 4.53
N GLY A 36 -6.18 3.17 5.22
CA GLY A 36 -6.06 2.95 6.65
C GLY A 36 -6.07 4.29 7.42
N GLY A 37 -5.09 4.52 8.26
CA GLY A 37 -4.94 5.78 9.01
C GLY A 37 -4.50 6.99 8.19
N GLY A 38 -4.25 6.85 6.89
CA GLY A 38 -3.91 7.95 6.01
C GLY A 38 -2.43 8.35 5.97
N ASP A 39 -1.53 7.56 6.54
CA ASP A 39 -0.09 7.88 6.59
C ASP A 39 0.52 8.06 5.19
N VAL A 40 0.15 7.16 4.25
CA VAL A 40 0.60 7.27 2.85
C VAL A 40 -0.07 8.47 2.19
N SER A 41 -1.37 8.65 2.42
CA SER A 41 -2.12 9.80 1.91
C SER A 41 -1.52 11.13 2.35
N GLY A 42 -1.09 11.25 3.62
CA GLY A 42 -0.41 12.45 4.14
C GLY A 42 0.92 12.71 3.44
N ALA A 43 1.76 11.68 3.29
CA ALA A 43 3.03 11.79 2.59
C ALA A 43 2.84 12.16 1.10
N LEU A 44 1.82 11.60 0.45
CA LEU A 44 1.49 11.94 -0.93
C LEU A 44 0.97 13.37 -1.06
N ALA A 45 0.19 13.86 -0.10
CA ALA A 45 -0.33 15.23 -0.10
C ALA A 45 0.80 16.28 -0.08
N GLU A 46 1.88 16.02 0.66
CA GLU A 46 3.08 16.86 0.66
C GLU A 46 3.75 16.90 -0.72
N ILE A 47 3.82 15.76 -1.41
CA ILE A 47 4.48 15.63 -2.73
C ILE A 47 3.68 16.34 -3.83
N VAL A 48 2.36 16.18 -3.85
CA VAL A 48 1.52 16.76 -4.91
C VAL A 48 1.35 18.27 -4.79
N GLY A 49 1.64 18.84 -3.62
CA GLY A 49 1.53 20.29 -3.39
C GLY A 49 0.09 20.78 -3.49
N ARG A 50 -0.08 22.12 -3.45
CA ARG A 50 -1.40 22.74 -3.34
C ARG A 50 -2.34 22.53 -4.53
N ASP A 51 -1.80 22.27 -5.71
CA ASP A 51 -2.57 22.09 -6.95
C ASP A 51 -2.92 20.61 -7.20
N GLY A 52 -2.35 19.70 -6.40
CA GLY A 52 -2.62 18.27 -6.46
C GLY A 52 -3.78 17.85 -5.58
N ARG A 53 -4.12 16.54 -5.65
CA ARG A 53 -5.19 15.94 -4.87
C ARG A 53 -4.86 14.50 -4.50
N VAL A 54 -5.20 14.11 -3.28
CA VAL A 54 -5.11 12.73 -2.79
C VAL A 54 -6.50 12.28 -2.36
N TYR A 55 -7.05 11.31 -3.05
CA TYR A 55 -8.25 10.59 -2.62
C TYR A 55 -7.80 9.47 -1.70
N ALA A 56 -8.12 9.57 -0.42
CA ALA A 56 -7.85 8.55 0.58
C ALA A 56 -9.11 7.70 0.77
N ILE A 57 -9.05 6.45 0.32
CA ILE A 57 -10.20 5.55 0.23
C ILE A 57 -10.03 4.40 1.22
N ASP A 58 -10.99 4.22 2.13
CA ASP A 58 -11.05 3.04 2.98
C ASP A 58 -12.51 2.70 3.31
N SER A 59 -12.79 1.43 3.53
CA SER A 59 -14.13 0.96 3.93
C SER A 59 -14.28 0.86 5.44
N ASP A 60 -13.19 0.87 6.21
CA ASP A 60 -13.21 0.76 7.67
C ASP A 60 -13.67 2.09 8.30
N PRO A 61 -14.75 2.09 9.10
CA PRO A 61 -15.18 3.28 9.82
C PRO A 61 -14.10 3.86 10.76
N ALA A 62 -13.25 3.04 11.35
CA ALA A 62 -12.15 3.51 12.21
C ALA A 62 -11.07 4.25 11.42
N ALA A 63 -10.74 3.76 10.24
CA ALA A 63 -9.84 4.42 9.30
C ALA A 63 -10.42 5.76 8.80
N ARG A 64 -11.73 5.78 8.53
CA ARG A 64 -12.44 6.98 8.06
C ARG A 64 -12.22 8.18 8.97
N ASP A 65 -12.33 8.01 10.28
CA ASP A 65 -12.23 9.13 11.22
C ASP A 65 -10.80 9.71 11.23
N GLN A 66 -9.77 8.87 11.14
CA GLN A 66 -8.37 9.29 11.02
C GLN A 66 -8.10 10.02 9.70
N VAL A 67 -8.62 9.50 8.59
CA VAL A 67 -8.49 10.14 7.28
C VAL A 67 -9.28 11.45 7.22
N ALA A 68 -10.42 11.54 7.91
CA ALA A 68 -11.19 12.79 8.02
C ALA A 68 -10.42 13.87 8.79
N GLU A 69 -9.70 13.52 9.86
CA GLU A 69 -8.80 14.44 10.57
C GLU A 69 -7.66 14.92 9.67
N LEU A 70 -7.06 14.02 8.90
CA LEU A 70 -6.04 14.37 7.92
C LEU A 70 -6.60 15.31 6.83
N ALA A 71 -7.79 15.03 6.30
CA ALA A 71 -8.45 15.87 5.31
C ALA A 71 -8.81 17.27 5.86
N ALA A 72 -9.14 17.37 7.15
CA ALA A 72 -9.36 18.65 7.81
C ALA A 72 -8.05 19.46 7.96
N ALA A 73 -6.91 18.78 8.12
CA ALA A 73 -5.60 19.40 8.26
C ALA A 73 -4.91 19.70 6.90
N SER A 74 -5.31 19.01 5.82
CA SER A 74 -4.67 19.12 4.49
C SER A 74 -5.74 19.27 3.41
N ALA A 75 -5.80 20.44 2.80
CA ALA A 75 -6.76 20.75 1.72
C ALA A 75 -6.60 19.86 0.46
N GLN A 76 -5.48 19.18 0.33
CA GLN A 76 -5.20 18.26 -0.78
C GLN A 76 -5.88 16.89 -0.58
N VAL A 77 -6.17 16.49 0.66
CA VAL A 77 -6.73 15.19 0.97
C VAL A 77 -8.26 15.21 0.92
N VAL A 78 -8.83 14.23 0.24
CA VAL A 78 -10.28 13.98 0.19
C VAL A 78 -10.55 12.58 0.71
N ALA A 79 -11.25 12.48 1.83
CA ALA A 79 -11.66 11.20 2.41
C ALA A 79 -12.86 10.61 1.67
N ILE A 80 -12.79 9.33 1.29
CA ILE A 80 -13.87 8.58 0.64
C ILE A 80 -14.05 7.26 1.39
N THR A 81 -15.27 7.04 1.92
CA THR A 81 -15.61 5.75 2.55
C THR A 81 -16.15 4.79 1.50
N GLN A 82 -15.30 3.84 1.05
CA GLN A 82 -15.64 2.91 -0.01
C GLN A 82 -14.74 1.68 0.02
N ALA A 83 -15.26 0.50 -0.34
CA ALA A 83 -14.44 -0.69 -0.54
C ALA A 83 -13.64 -0.57 -1.85
N GLY A 84 -12.48 -1.22 -1.89
CA GLY A 84 -11.64 -1.22 -3.10
C GLY A 84 -12.32 -1.87 -4.32
N GLU A 85 -13.17 -2.86 -4.07
CA GLU A 85 -13.98 -3.53 -5.11
C GLU A 85 -15.04 -2.60 -5.74
N ASP A 86 -15.49 -1.58 -5.00
CA ASP A 86 -16.51 -0.62 -5.45
C ASP A 86 -15.88 0.71 -5.92
N LEU A 87 -14.57 0.78 -6.02
CA LEU A 87 -13.83 2.01 -6.31
C LEU A 87 -14.41 2.79 -7.47
N LEU A 88 -14.89 3.99 -7.15
CA LEU A 88 -15.40 4.98 -8.10
C LEU A 88 -14.97 6.37 -7.64
N LEU A 89 -14.16 7.04 -8.43
CA LEU A 89 -13.66 8.38 -8.15
C LEU A 89 -14.43 9.45 -8.92
N PRO A 90 -14.50 10.70 -8.41
CA PRO A 90 -15.18 11.80 -9.07
C PRO A 90 -14.48 12.23 -10.38
N GLU A 91 -13.19 11.93 -10.52
CA GLU A 91 -12.38 12.24 -11.70
C GLU A 91 -11.25 11.22 -11.86
N PRO A 92 -10.71 11.02 -13.08
CA PRO A 92 -9.53 10.19 -13.27
C PRO A 92 -8.30 10.74 -12.56
N VAL A 93 -7.48 9.82 -12.01
CA VAL A 93 -6.24 10.15 -11.31
C VAL A 93 -5.00 9.82 -12.14
N ASP A 94 -3.85 10.39 -11.78
CA ASP A 94 -2.55 10.10 -12.39
C ASP A 94 -1.96 8.79 -11.90
N LEU A 95 -2.21 8.46 -10.61
CA LEU A 95 -1.74 7.25 -9.94
C LEU A 95 -2.81 6.72 -8.99
N ALA A 96 -3.09 5.41 -9.08
CA ALA A 96 -3.76 4.64 -8.04
C ALA A 96 -2.73 3.76 -7.32
N PHE A 97 -2.73 3.81 -6.00
CA PHE A 97 -1.82 3.09 -5.12
C PHE A 97 -2.61 2.24 -4.14
N CYS A 98 -2.11 1.05 -3.80
CA CYS A 98 -2.54 0.32 -2.61
C CYS A 98 -1.36 -0.44 -1.98
N ARG A 99 -1.44 -0.64 -0.66
CA ARG A 99 -0.46 -1.39 0.11
C ARG A 99 -1.12 -2.14 1.26
N PHE A 100 -0.84 -3.44 1.39
CA PHE A 100 -1.45 -4.32 2.41
C PHE A 100 -2.98 -4.33 2.36
N LEU A 101 -3.55 -4.20 1.17
CA LEU A 101 -4.98 -4.23 0.94
C LEU A 101 -5.43 -5.57 0.34
N LEU A 102 -4.76 -6.02 -0.73
CA LEU A 102 -5.23 -7.15 -1.53
C LEU A 102 -5.20 -8.48 -0.77
N LEU A 103 -4.37 -8.58 0.26
CA LEU A 103 -4.37 -9.77 1.13
C LEU A 103 -5.67 -9.90 1.95
N HIS A 104 -6.46 -8.85 2.10
CA HIS A 104 -7.71 -8.83 2.90
C HIS A 104 -9.00 -8.83 2.08
N VAL A 105 -8.98 -8.31 0.85
CA VAL A 105 -10.17 -8.13 0.02
C VAL A 105 -10.77 -9.46 -0.43
N HIS A 106 -12.01 -9.43 -0.91
CA HIS A 106 -12.67 -10.63 -1.42
C HIS A 106 -12.07 -11.07 -2.76
N ASP A 107 -11.88 -10.14 -3.69
CA ASP A 107 -11.33 -10.41 -5.03
C ASP A 107 -10.26 -9.37 -5.42
N PRO A 108 -8.96 -9.73 -5.30
CA PRO A 108 -7.86 -8.88 -5.71
C PRO A 108 -7.90 -8.42 -7.18
N LEU A 109 -8.43 -9.25 -8.08
CA LEU A 109 -8.51 -8.91 -9.50
C LEU A 109 -9.54 -7.80 -9.75
N VAL A 110 -10.67 -7.84 -9.04
CA VAL A 110 -11.69 -6.79 -9.12
C VAL A 110 -11.10 -5.46 -8.66
N VAL A 111 -10.40 -5.43 -7.52
CA VAL A 111 -9.75 -4.20 -7.02
C VAL A 111 -8.75 -3.64 -8.03
N LEU A 112 -7.88 -4.48 -8.58
CA LEU A 112 -6.89 -4.04 -9.59
C LEU A 112 -7.56 -3.53 -10.86
N THR A 113 -8.64 -4.16 -11.29
CA THR A 113 -9.43 -3.71 -12.45
C THR A 113 -10.06 -2.34 -12.19
N ARG A 114 -10.61 -2.13 -11.00
CA ARG A 114 -11.15 -0.83 -10.57
C ARG A 114 -10.08 0.25 -10.50
N MET A 115 -8.91 -0.06 -9.90
CA MET A 115 -7.77 0.86 -9.87
C MET A 115 -7.32 1.24 -11.28
N GLY A 116 -7.23 0.26 -12.19
CA GLY A 116 -6.93 0.51 -13.60
C GLY A 116 -7.95 1.40 -14.29
N GLY A 117 -9.26 1.23 -13.99
CA GLY A 117 -10.33 2.08 -14.49
C GLY A 117 -10.29 3.50 -13.93
N ALA A 118 -9.81 3.68 -12.70
CA ALA A 118 -9.75 4.97 -12.03
C ALA A 118 -8.61 5.87 -12.52
N VAL A 119 -7.50 5.31 -13.03
CA VAL A 119 -6.41 6.12 -13.58
C VAL A 119 -6.72 6.57 -15.01
N ARG A 120 -6.23 7.74 -15.40
CA ARG A 120 -6.33 8.23 -16.78
C ARG A 120 -5.58 7.31 -17.77
N PRO A 121 -5.89 7.35 -19.09
CA PRO A 121 -5.06 6.66 -20.07
C PRO A 121 -3.57 6.97 -19.87
N ARG A 122 -2.73 5.95 -19.93
CA ARG A 122 -1.29 6.01 -19.62
C ARG A 122 -0.97 6.43 -18.18
N GLY A 123 -1.94 6.45 -17.25
CA GLY A 123 -1.73 6.65 -15.82
C GLY A 123 -1.12 5.41 -15.17
N TRP A 124 -0.76 5.53 -13.90
CA TRP A 124 -0.01 4.53 -13.17
C TRP A 124 -0.87 3.79 -12.14
N VAL A 125 -0.58 2.53 -11.97
CA VAL A 125 -1.06 1.71 -10.85
C VAL A 125 0.17 1.14 -10.15
N VAL A 126 0.28 1.37 -8.83
CA VAL A 126 1.32 0.82 -7.98
C VAL A 126 0.68 0.00 -6.89
N VAL A 127 1.16 -1.22 -6.73
CA VAL A 127 0.64 -2.17 -5.74
C VAL A 127 1.80 -2.75 -4.94
N GLN A 128 1.63 -2.80 -3.62
CA GLN A 128 2.62 -3.34 -2.69
C GLN A 128 1.96 -4.35 -1.75
N GLU A 129 2.23 -5.63 -1.96
CA GLU A 129 1.63 -6.71 -1.16
C GLU A 129 2.68 -7.73 -0.70
N PRO A 130 2.49 -8.34 0.46
CA PRO A 130 3.46 -9.27 1.04
C PRO A 130 3.38 -10.67 0.43
N ILE A 131 4.48 -11.42 0.57
CA ILE A 131 4.49 -12.88 0.57
C ILE A 131 4.62 -13.31 2.03
N THR A 132 3.49 -13.46 2.69
CA THR A 132 3.43 -13.59 4.16
C THR A 132 4.19 -14.81 4.66
N THR A 133 4.06 -15.95 3.98
CA THR A 133 4.69 -17.21 4.37
C THR A 133 6.22 -17.21 4.21
N ALA A 134 6.79 -16.20 3.53
CA ALA A 134 8.24 -16.08 3.37
C ALA A 134 8.94 -15.34 4.52
N GLY A 135 8.20 -14.69 5.44
CA GLY A 135 8.78 -14.05 6.63
C GLY A 135 9.39 -15.07 7.61
N ARG A 136 10.41 -14.66 8.36
CA ARG A 136 11.14 -15.53 9.30
C ARG A 136 11.48 -14.80 10.59
N VAL A 137 11.37 -15.49 11.72
CA VAL A 137 11.86 -15.05 13.05
C VAL A 137 12.72 -16.18 13.59
N GLY A 138 13.99 -15.93 13.87
CA GLY A 138 14.93 -16.98 14.30
C GLY A 138 14.96 -18.19 13.35
N GLY A 139 14.66 -18.01 12.05
CA GLY A 139 14.54 -19.08 11.06
C GLY A 139 13.16 -19.77 10.97
N VAL A 140 12.23 -19.49 11.90
CA VAL A 140 10.87 -20.04 11.89
C VAL A 140 9.97 -19.23 10.96
N ALA A 141 9.12 -19.90 10.18
CA ALA A 141 8.19 -19.22 9.27
C ALA A 141 7.14 -18.39 10.04
N MET A 142 6.87 -17.19 9.55
CA MET A 142 5.75 -16.38 10.04
C MET A 142 4.42 -16.89 9.46
N SER A 143 3.33 -16.62 10.18
CA SER A 143 1.97 -16.94 9.76
C SER A 143 1.07 -15.75 10.06
N MET A 144 0.17 -15.43 9.11
CA MET A 144 -0.90 -14.44 9.29
C MET A 144 -2.24 -15.11 8.96
N PRO A 145 -2.84 -15.83 9.93
CA PRO A 145 -4.02 -16.67 9.69
C PRO A 145 -5.26 -15.88 9.27
N GLU A 146 -5.31 -14.58 9.57
CA GLU A 146 -6.44 -13.73 9.22
C GLU A 146 -6.40 -13.18 7.78
N ALA A 147 -5.29 -13.35 7.07
CA ALA A 147 -5.17 -12.91 5.68
C ALA A 147 -5.94 -13.86 4.75
N ARG A 148 -6.86 -13.33 3.94
CA ARG A 148 -7.59 -14.12 2.94
C ARG A 148 -6.69 -14.63 1.82
N HIS A 149 -5.71 -13.79 1.43
CA HIS A 149 -4.74 -14.05 0.37
C HIS A 149 -3.31 -13.80 0.88
N PRO A 150 -2.77 -14.65 1.78
CA PRO A 150 -1.53 -14.37 2.51
C PRO A 150 -0.30 -14.16 1.61
N ASP A 151 -0.29 -14.77 0.43
CA ASP A 151 0.84 -14.68 -0.52
C ASP A 151 0.47 -13.99 -1.83
N VAL A 152 -0.52 -13.11 -1.81
CA VAL A 152 -0.98 -12.37 -2.99
C VAL A 152 0.15 -11.59 -3.68
N GLY A 153 1.17 -11.18 -2.92
CA GLY A 153 2.36 -10.54 -3.47
C GLY A 153 3.03 -11.34 -4.59
N ALA A 154 3.09 -12.67 -4.46
CA ALA A 154 3.66 -13.54 -5.48
C ALA A 154 2.85 -13.55 -6.79
N LEU A 155 1.57 -13.22 -6.72
CA LEU A 155 0.64 -13.23 -7.85
C LEU A 155 0.49 -11.87 -8.53
N LEU A 156 0.99 -10.77 -7.92
CA LEU A 156 0.75 -9.39 -8.37
C LEU A 156 1.07 -9.15 -9.85
N PRO A 157 2.21 -9.60 -10.41
CA PRO A 157 2.50 -9.36 -11.82
C PRO A 157 1.49 -10.03 -12.76
N SER A 158 0.96 -11.19 -12.37
CA SER A 158 -0.07 -11.91 -13.13
C SER A 158 -1.43 -11.23 -13.01
N LEU A 159 -1.83 -10.90 -11.77
CA LEU A 159 -3.09 -10.21 -11.49
C LEU A 159 -3.17 -8.86 -12.22
N ALA A 160 -2.08 -8.07 -12.20
CA ALA A 160 -2.03 -6.79 -12.91
C ALA A 160 -2.25 -6.96 -14.42
N ARG A 161 -1.64 -7.98 -15.04
CA ARG A 161 -1.88 -8.28 -16.47
C ARG A 161 -3.31 -8.72 -16.74
N HIS A 162 -3.90 -9.56 -15.88
CA HIS A 162 -5.29 -9.98 -16.00
C HIS A 162 -6.27 -8.81 -15.81
N ALA A 163 -5.91 -7.81 -15.01
CA ALA A 163 -6.65 -6.55 -14.88
C ALA A 163 -6.48 -5.60 -16.09
N GLY A 164 -5.79 -6.04 -17.17
CA GLY A 164 -5.57 -5.24 -18.36
C GLY A 164 -4.47 -4.19 -18.24
N LEU A 165 -3.60 -4.30 -17.22
CA LEU A 165 -2.51 -3.36 -16.98
C LEU A 165 -1.20 -3.84 -17.61
N ALA A 166 -0.41 -2.92 -18.17
CA ALA A 166 0.93 -3.18 -18.65
C ALA A 166 1.94 -3.11 -17.49
N VAL A 167 2.45 -4.25 -17.05
CA VAL A 167 3.49 -4.31 -16.00
C VAL A 167 4.79 -3.74 -16.54
N VAL A 168 5.28 -2.66 -15.92
CA VAL A 168 6.52 -1.96 -16.30
C VAL A 168 7.69 -2.43 -15.45
N ALA A 169 7.46 -2.66 -14.16
CA ALA A 169 8.48 -3.16 -13.23
C ALA A 169 7.82 -3.98 -12.12
N ALA A 170 8.57 -4.96 -11.61
CA ALA A 170 8.23 -5.70 -10.42
C ALA A 170 9.52 -6.07 -9.66
N TRP A 171 9.50 -5.95 -8.34
CA TRP A 171 10.59 -6.36 -7.45
C TRP A 171 10.05 -6.67 -6.06
N ALA A 172 10.89 -7.24 -5.21
CA ALA A 172 10.56 -7.49 -3.81
C ALA A 172 11.66 -6.95 -2.89
N GLU A 173 11.27 -6.43 -1.74
CA GLU A 173 12.16 -5.99 -0.67
C GLU A 173 11.68 -6.60 0.65
N ALA A 174 12.60 -7.15 1.43
CA ALA A 174 12.30 -7.71 2.75
C ALA A 174 13.00 -6.88 3.83
N PRO A 175 12.27 -6.14 4.66
CA PRO A 175 12.87 -5.51 5.84
C PRO A 175 13.44 -6.58 6.75
N ALA A 176 14.66 -6.37 7.23
CA ALA A 176 15.33 -7.31 8.10
C ALA A 176 16.10 -6.58 9.22
N GLY A 177 16.26 -7.23 10.36
CA GLY A 177 17.00 -6.71 11.51
C GLY A 177 17.37 -7.82 12.47
N ALA A 178 18.21 -7.49 13.46
CA ALA A 178 18.51 -8.33 14.59
C ALA A 178 18.67 -7.44 15.83
N GLY A 179 18.15 -7.87 16.96
CA GLY A 179 18.11 -7.06 18.18
C GLY A 179 17.08 -5.91 18.11
N PRO A 180 17.12 -5.01 19.11
CA PRO A 180 16.16 -3.90 19.24
C PRO A 180 16.18 -2.96 18.02
N GLY A 181 14.99 -2.55 17.56
CA GLY A 181 14.83 -1.60 16.45
C GLY A 181 13.49 -1.72 15.74
N PRO A 182 13.25 -0.88 14.71
CA PRO A 182 11.92 -0.76 14.08
C PRO A 182 11.34 -2.08 13.55
N VAL A 183 12.21 -3.00 13.06
CA VAL A 183 11.76 -4.31 12.54
C VAL A 183 11.28 -5.20 13.69
N ALA A 184 12.01 -5.26 14.81
CA ALA A 184 11.62 -6.04 16.00
C ALA A 184 10.35 -5.45 16.65
N GLU A 185 10.29 -4.14 16.80
CA GLU A 185 9.12 -3.43 17.34
C GLU A 185 7.87 -3.67 16.50
N TYR A 186 8.00 -3.60 15.17
CA TYR A 186 6.89 -3.88 14.25
C TYR A 186 6.43 -5.34 14.32
N LEU A 187 7.38 -6.28 14.40
CA LEU A 187 7.05 -7.69 14.58
C LEU A 187 6.32 -7.94 15.90
N ALA A 188 6.84 -7.40 17.01
CA ALA A 188 6.22 -7.55 18.33
C ALA A 188 4.80 -6.99 18.34
N HIS A 189 4.59 -5.86 17.67
CA HIS A 189 3.26 -5.27 17.53
C HIS A 189 2.30 -6.16 16.72
N LEU A 190 2.76 -6.73 15.60
CA LEU A 190 1.94 -7.61 14.74
C LEU A 190 1.57 -8.95 15.39
N THR A 191 2.49 -9.53 16.15
CA THR A 191 2.38 -10.92 16.61
C THR A 191 2.24 -11.07 18.12
N GLY A 192 2.50 -10.01 18.87
CA GLY A 192 2.62 -10.05 20.34
C GLY A 192 3.89 -10.76 20.83
N VAL A 193 4.83 -11.10 19.93
CA VAL A 193 6.06 -11.83 20.24
C VAL A 193 7.26 -10.92 20.11
N ASP A 194 7.99 -10.70 21.21
CA ASP A 194 9.28 -10.02 21.19
C ASP A 194 10.36 -10.99 20.67
N PRO A 195 11.02 -10.68 19.54
CA PRO A 195 12.06 -11.55 18.99
C PRO A 195 13.37 -11.49 19.81
N GLY A 196 13.55 -10.55 20.72
CA GLY A 196 14.81 -10.35 21.44
C GLY A 196 15.95 -10.07 20.45
N ASP A 197 17.04 -10.86 20.57
CA ASP A 197 18.19 -10.77 19.67
C ASP A 197 18.10 -11.66 18.42
N ASP A 198 17.01 -12.40 18.25
CA ASP A 198 16.81 -13.26 17.09
C ASP A 198 16.74 -12.45 15.79
N PRO A 199 17.37 -12.92 14.71
CA PRO A 199 17.25 -12.28 13.43
C PRO A 199 15.81 -12.40 12.88
N VAL A 200 15.28 -11.25 12.46
CA VAL A 200 13.96 -11.11 11.87
C VAL A 200 14.09 -10.75 10.41
N VAL A 201 13.38 -11.46 9.55
CA VAL A 201 13.14 -11.10 8.16
C VAL A 201 11.63 -11.01 8.00
N LEU A 202 11.12 -9.80 7.86
CA LEU A 202 9.68 -9.60 7.62
C LEU A 202 9.28 -10.14 6.23
N PRO A 203 7.99 -10.44 6.02
CA PRO A 203 7.51 -10.86 4.72
C PRO A 203 8.01 -9.95 3.61
N PRO A 204 8.60 -10.51 2.54
CA PRO A 204 8.97 -9.72 1.39
C PRO A 204 7.75 -8.97 0.84
N LEU A 205 7.89 -7.65 0.70
CA LEU A 205 6.89 -6.80 0.07
C LEU A 205 7.18 -6.75 -1.43
N VAL A 206 6.29 -7.32 -2.22
CA VAL A 206 6.35 -7.26 -3.68
C VAL A 206 5.74 -5.96 -4.14
N THR A 207 6.49 -5.19 -4.88
CA THR A 207 6.03 -3.97 -5.56
C THR A 207 5.83 -4.25 -7.04
N VAL A 208 4.67 -3.91 -7.56
CA VAL A 208 4.38 -3.88 -9.00
C VAL A 208 4.07 -2.46 -9.41
N VAL A 209 4.77 -1.98 -10.41
CA VAL A 209 4.49 -0.73 -11.12
C VAL A 209 3.92 -1.09 -12.48
N ALA A 210 2.71 -0.67 -12.73
CA ALA A 210 2.00 -0.95 -13.97
C ALA A 210 1.41 0.33 -14.57
N ARG A 211 1.03 0.24 -15.84
CA ARG A 211 0.44 1.34 -16.59
C ARG A 211 -0.91 0.94 -17.17
N ARG A 212 -1.88 1.84 -17.11
CA ARG A 212 -3.08 1.71 -17.94
C ARG A 212 -2.68 1.93 -19.39
N PRO A 213 -3.01 1.01 -20.31
CA PRO A 213 -2.91 1.25 -21.77
C PRO A 213 -3.73 2.47 -22.24
N ASP A 214 -3.56 2.83 -23.49
CA ASP A 214 -4.36 3.90 -24.15
C ASP A 214 -5.82 3.53 -24.30
#